data_668c52d44fc89531a44ec77fcc8b97d0
#
_entry.id   668c52d44fc89531a44ec77fcc8b97d0
#
_cell.length_a   1.000
_cell.length_b   1.000
_cell.length_c   1.000
_cell.angle_alpha   90.00
_cell.angle_beta   90.00
_cell.angle_gamma   90.00
#
_symmetry.space_group_name_H-M   'P 1'
#
loop_
_entity.id
_entity.type
_entity.pdbx_description
1 polymer ?
#
loop_
_entity_poly.entity_id
_entity_poly.type
_entity_poly.pdbx_seq_one_letter_code
_entity_poly.pdbx_strand_id
1 'polypeptide(L)'
;LVGADEFDMAYRGNAFVVYQGTHGDAGAHRADVILPGAAYTEKDGIYLNFEGRLQYGNRATFPPGDAKEDWAILRALSEVVGKTLPYDDRGALRKAILADVPHFANANMVAAHGGADPAIWDAIGREGQIDSATPLSSTIHDFYLTNPIARASAVMAECSRLFVNPSKAMAAE
;
A
#
# COMPACT_ATOMS: atom_id res chain seq x y z
N LEU A 1 8.90 5.20 -0.74
CA LEU A 1 7.45 5.04 -0.71
C LEU A 1 7.04 4.05 -1.78
N VAL A 2 6.35 2.98 -1.43
CA VAL A 2 5.91 1.96 -2.37
C VAL A 2 4.38 1.86 -2.30
N GLY A 3 3.71 2.48 -3.27
CA GLY A 3 2.26 2.47 -3.41
C GLY A 3 1.48 3.12 -2.25
N ALA A 4 2.14 3.88 -1.40
CA ALA A 4 1.55 4.49 -0.22
C ALA A 4 2.14 5.87 0.04
N ASP A 5 1.30 6.82 0.40
CA ASP A 5 1.65 8.21 0.70
C ASP A 5 0.66 8.85 1.70
N GLU A 6 0.00 8.01 2.50
CA GLU A 6 -1.03 8.41 3.46
C GLU A 6 -0.48 9.04 4.75
N PHE A 7 0.75 9.47 4.75
CA PHE A 7 1.34 10.21 5.88
C PHE A 7 1.68 11.65 5.47
N ASP A 8 1.81 12.50 6.46
CA ASP A 8 2.16 13.90 6.19
C ASP A 8 3.62 14.01 5.72
N MET A 9 3.78 14.33 4.43
CA MET A 9 5.06 14.49 3.77
C MET A 9 5.91 15.66 4.33
N ALA A 10 5.34 16.51 5.18
CA ALA A 10 6.12 17.53 5.89
C ALA A 10 7.15 16.91 6.86
N TYR A 11 6.85 15.72 7.37
CA TYR A 11 7.77 14.99 8.27
C TYR A 11 8.95 14.29 7.57
N ARG A 12 9.05 14.35 6.24
CA ARG A 12 10.18 13.73 5.51
C ARG A 12 11.55 14.33 5.88
N GLY A 13 11.58 15.54 6.40
CA GLY A 13 12.82 16.26 6.66
C GLY A 13 13.66 16.43 5.39
N ASN A 14 14.96 16.11 5.49
CA ASN A 14 15.92 16.14 4.37
C ASN A 14 16.13 14.78 3.71
N ALA A 15 15.23 13.81 3.90
CA ALA A 15 15.37 12.50 3.28
C ALA A 15 15.22 12.59 1.76
N PHE A 16 16.08 11.87 1.03
CA PHE A 16 15.89 11.63 -0.40
C PHE A 16 14.73 10.63 -0.59
N VAL A 17 13.71 11.04 -1.32
CA VAL A 17 12.46 10.28 -1.46
C VAL A 17 12.34 9.70 -2.85
N VAL A 18 12.25 8.38 -2.92
CA VAL A 18 11.85 7.65 -4.12
C VAL A 18 10.39 7.24 -3.96
N TYR A 19 9.53 7.66 -4.88
CA TYR A 19 8.14 7.23 -4.97
C TYR A 19 7.98 6.18 -6.05
N GLN A 20 7.44 5.04 -5.71
CA GLN A 20 7.05 3.98 -6.64
C GLN A 20 5.54 3.78 -6.54
N GLY A 21 4.82 4.05 -7.59
CA GLY A 21 3.36 3.97 -7.56
C GLY A 21 2.73 4.06 -8.93
N THR A 22 1.41 3.96 -8.97
CA THR A 22 0.62 3.86 -10.21
C THR A 22 -0.05 5.18 -10.60
N HIS A 23 -0.34 6.03 -9.63
CA HIS A 23 -1.04 7.31 -9.80
C HIS A 23 -0.23 8.39 -9.09
N GLY A 24 -0.11 9.55 -9.74
CA GLY A 24 0.51 10.71 -9.11
C GLY A 24 -0.38 11.23 -7.97
N ASP A 25 0.21 11.39 -6.79
CA ASP A 25 -0.48 11.88 -5.61
C ASP A 25 0.52 12.61 -4.69
N ALA A 26 0.17 12.85 -3.43
CA ALA A 26 0.97 13.60 -2.48
C ALA A 26 2.42 13.10 -2.40
N GLY A 27 2.65 11.79 -2.39
CA GLY A 27 3.98 11.19 -2.40
C GLY A 27 4.76 11.48 -3.67
N ALA A 28 4.13 11.42 -4.84
CA ALA A 28 4.77 11.73 -6.12
C ALA A 28 5.17 13.22 -6.21
N HIS A 29 4.31 14.14 -5.76
CA HIS A 29 4.59 15.57 -5.74
C HIS A 29 5.76 15.98 -4.84
N ARG A 30 6.12 15.14 -3.88
CA ARG A 30 7.18 15.38 -2.89
C ARG A 30 8.41 14.49 -3.09
N ALA A 31 8.39 13.62 -4.09
CA ALA A 31 9.50 12.73 -4.40
C ALA A 31 10.61 13.44 -5.17
N ASP A 32 11.85 13.02 -4.93
CA ASP A 32 13.03 13.40 -5.69
C ASP A 32 13.15 12.54 -6.96
N VAL A 33 12.64 11.28 -6.91
CA VAL A 33 12.57 10.34 -8.03
C VAL A 33 11.22 9.63 -8.03
N ILE A 34 10.61 9.50 -9.21
CA ILE A 34 9.38 8.74 -9.43
C ILE A 34 9.70 7.53 -10.29
N LEU A 35 9.34 6.33 -9.80
CA LEU A 35 9.44 5.07 -10.53
C LEU A 35 8.03 4.57 -10.84
N PRO A 36 7.62 4.51 -12.12
CA PRO A 36 6.26 4.13 -12.48
C PRO A 36 6.03 2.62 -12.22
N GLY A 37 5.10 2.33 -11.32
CA GLY A 37 4.69 0.97 -10.96
C GLY A 37 3.43 0.53 -11.70
N ALA A 38 3.31 -0.78 -11.92
CA ALA A 38 2.12 -1.39 -12.50
C ALA A 38 0.96 -1.40 -11.49
N ALA A 39 -0.26 -1.13 -11.95
CA ALA A 39 -1.47 -1.24 -11.16
C ALA A 39 -1.80 -2.72 -10.84
N TYR A 40 -2.72 -2.96 -9.91
CA TYR A 40 -3.06 -4.34 -9.48
C TYR A 40 -3.59 -5.23 -10.61
N THR A 41 -4.22 -4.66 -11.63
CA THR A 41 -4.69 -5.36 -12.84
C THR A 41 -3.58 -5.60 -13.87
N GLU A 42 -2.45 -4.94 -13.72
CA GLU A 42 -1.34 -4.92 -14.68
C GLU A 42 -0.15 -5.75 -14.24
N LYS A 43 -0.26 -6.43 -13.11
CA LYS A 43 0.78 -7.28 -12.53
C LYS A 43 0.20 -8.55 -11.92
N ASP A 44 1.02 -9.58 -11.83
CA ASP A 44 0.73 -10.72 -10.95
C ASP A 44 1.17 -10.37 -9.53
N GLY A 45 0.38 -10.78 -8.55
CA GLY A 45 0.67 -10.45 -7.16
C GLY A 45 0.19 -11.49 -6.16
N ILE A 46 0.77 -11.43 -4.98
CA ILE A 46 0.31 -12.17 -3.81
C ILE A 46 -0.37 -11.15 -2.89
N TYR A 47 -1.59 -11.43 -2.50
CA TYR A 47 -2.42 -10.57 -1.66
C TYR A 47 -2.78 -11.30 -0.38
N LEU A 48 -2.50 -10.69 0.74
CA LEU A 48 -2.88 -11.18 2.05
C LEU A 48 -3.94 -10.24 2.62
N ASN A 49 -5.13 -10.76 2.92
CA ASN A 49 -6.18 -9.95 3.52
C ASN A 49 -6.04 -9.87 5.05
N PHE A 50 -6.90 -9.09 5.68
CA PHE A 50 -6.88 -8.89 7.13
C PHE A 50 -7.16 -10.17 7.94
N GLU A 51 -7.85 -11.16 7.37
CA GLU A 51 -8.08 -12.47 7.98
C GLU A 51 -6.88 -13.42 7.86
N GLY A 52 -5.81 -13.02 7.18
CA GLY A 52 -4.68 -13.90 6.89
C GLY A 52 -4.90 -14.82 5.68
N ARG A 53 -5.91 -14.58 4.86
CA ARG A 53 -6.14 -15.33 3.63
C ARG A 53 -5.20 -14.87 2.53
N LEU A 54 -4.38 -15.78 2.05
CA LEU A 54 -3.49 -15.56 0.92
C LEU A 54 -4.21 -15.87 -0.39
N GLN A 55 -4.13 -14.96 -1.34
CA GLN A 55 -4.69 -15.11 -2.68
C GLN A 55 -3.68 -14.69 -3.75
N TYR A 56 -3.75 -15.33 -4.91
CA TYR A 56 -2.97 -14.94 -6.08
C TYR A 56 -3.85 -14.12 -7.03
N GLY A 57 -3.42 -12.91 -7.37
CA GLY A 57 -3.98 -12.11 -8.44
C GLY A 57 -3.18 -12.32 -9.72
N ASN A 58 -3.87 -12.64 -10.80
CA ASN A 58 -3.24 -12.75 -12.12
C ASN A 58 -3.39 -11.44 -12.87
N ARG A 59 -2.37 -11.10 -13.63
CA ARG A 59 -2.39 -9.94 -14.51
C ARG A 59 -3.50 -10.06 -15.55
N ALA A 60 -4.33 -9.03 -15.67
CA ALA A 60 -5.39 -8.94 -16.66
C ALA A 60 -4.97 -8.18 -17.92
N THR A 61 -4.07 -7.21 -17.80
CA THR A 61 -3.56 -6.40 -18.90
C THR A 61 -2.09 -6.04 -18.70
N PHE A 62 -1.46 -5.50 -19.72
CA PHE A 62 -0.08 -5.02 -19.60
C PHE A 62 -0.04 -3.61 -19.01
N PRO A 63 1.00 -3.28 -18.21
CA PRO A 63 1.18 -1.92 -17.72
C PRO A 63 1.44 -0.96 -18.88
N PRO A 64 0.95 0.30 -18.80
CA PRO A 64 1.15 1.30 -19.83
C PRO A 64 2.56 1.90 -19.78
N GLY A 65 3.06 2.33 -20.93
CA GLY A 65 4.33 3.05 -21.05
C GLY A 65 5.50 2.33 -20.39
N ASP A 66 6.22 3.05 -19.53
CA ASP A 66 7.40 2.54 -18.82
C ASP A 66 7.08 1.88 -17.48
N ALA A 67 5.81 1.75 -17.11
CA ALA A 67 5.42 1.13 -15.86
C ALA A 67 5.85 -0.35 -15.79
N LYS A 68 6.37 -0.76 -14.64
CA LYS A 68 6.89 -2.11 -14.38
C LYS A 68 6.27 -2.69 -13.12
N GLU A 69 6.33 -4.01 -13.00
CA GLU A 69 5.98 -4.70 -11.76
C GLU A 69 6.93 -4.27 -10.62
N ASP A 70 6.39 -4.08 -9.42
CA ASP A 70 7.14 -3.53 -8.29
C ASP A 70 8.42 -4.29 -7.98
N TRP A 71 8.37 -5.62 -8.04
CA TRP A 71 9.54 -6.46 -7.76
C TRP A 71 10.67 -6.24 -8.78
N ALA A 72 10.34 -5.99 -10.05
CA ALA A 72 11.32 -5.76 -11.11
C ALA A 72 12.00 -4.39 -10.92
N ILE A 73 11.23 -3.38 -10.51
CA ILE A 73 11.76 -2.06 -10.14
C ILE A 73 12.73 -2.19 -8.95
N LEU A 74 12.32 -2.89 -7.89
CA LEU A 74 13.14 -3.08 -6.69
C LEU A 74 14.39 -3.92 -7.00
N ARG A 75 14.27 -4.94 -7.85
CA ARG A 75 15.42 -5.73 -8.31
C ARG A 75 16.44 -4.86 -9.05
N ALA A 76 15.99 -4.03 -9.99
CA ALA A 76 16.86 -3.12 -10.71
C ALA A 76 17.48 -2.07 -9.79
N LEU A 77 16.70 -1.47 -8.90
CA LEU A 77 17.19 -0.50 -7.93
C LEU A 77 18.25 -1.11 -6.99
N SER A 78 18.06 -2.37 -6.59
CA SER A 78 18.99 -3.07 -5.70
C SER A 78 20.40 -3.21 -6.31
N GLU A 79 20.49 -3.34 -7.62
CA GLU A 79 21.75 -3.35 -8.35
C GLU A 79 22.42 -1.96 -8.32
N VAL A 80 21.65 -0.91 -8.56
CA VAL A 80 22.15 0.48 -8.53
C VAL A 80 22.70 0.85 -7.15
N VAL A 81 22.06 0.38 -6.07
CA VAL A 81 22.54 0.63 -4.69
C VAL A 81 23.61 -0.35 -4.21
N GLY A 82 24.07 -1.26 -5.08
CA GLY A 82 25.16 -2.17 -4.79
C GLY A 82 24.83 -3.36 -3.89
N LYS A 83 23.54 -3.69 -3.72
CA LYS A 83 23.04 -4.85 -2.96
C LYS A 83 22.02 -5.63 -3.78
N THR A 84 22.50 -6.28 -4.83
CA THR A 84 21.65 -6.99 -5.79
C THR A 84 20.81 -8.08 -5.15
N LEU A 85 19.49 -8.01 -5.32
CA LEU A 85 18.56 -9.05 -4.87
C LEU A 85 18.71 -10.33 -5.73
N PRO A 86 18.68 -11.53 -5.12
CA PRO A 86 19.09 -12.78 -5.75
C PRO A 86 17.97 -13.45 -6.57
N TYR A 87 17.12 -12.67 -7.25
CA TYR A 87 16.05 -13.22 -8.08
C TYR A 87 15.82 -12.35 -9.31
N ASP A 88 15.88 -12.98 -10.49
CA ASP A 88 15.75 -12.33 -11.80
C ASP A 88 14.41 -12.62 -12.49
N ASP A 89 13.58 -13.47 -11.89
CA ASP A 89 12.25 -13.80 -12.37
C ASP A 89 11.25 -14.04 -11.22
N ARG A 90 9.96 -14.09 -11.55
CA ARG A 90 8.88 -14.29 -10.56
C ARG A 90 8.93 -15.67 -9.89
N GLY A 91 9.44 -16.68 -10.58
CA GLY A 91 9.59 -18.03 -10.02
C GLY A 91 10.64 -18.05 -8.91
N ALA A 92 11.80 -17.42 -9.16
CA ALA A 92 12.86 -17.26 -8.17
C ALA A 92 12.40 -16.41 -6.99
N LEU A 93 11.70 -15.28 -7.25
CA LEU A 93 11.11 -14.45 -6.20
C LEU A 93 10.11 -15.23 -5.33
N ARG A 94 9.20 -15.97 -5.96
CA ARG A 94 8.22 -16.80 -5.23
C ARG A 94 8.90 -17.85 -4.38
N LYS A 95 9.93 -18.50 -4.90
CA LYS A 95 10.73 -19.48 -4.14
C LYS A 95 11.38 -18.84 -2.92
N ALA A 96 11.94 -17.64 -3.05
CA ALA A 96 12.50 -16.89 -1.94
C ALA A 96 11.43 -16.53 -0.89
N ILE A 97 10.27 -16.04 -1.33
CA ILE A 97 9.14 -15.75 -0.43
C ILE A 97 8.72 -16.97 0.36
N LEU A 98 8.59 -18.14 -0.29
CA LEU A 98 8.19 -19.37 0.38
C LEU A 98 9.26 -19.92 1.34
N ALA A 99 10.52 -19.63 1.09
CA ALA A 99 11.61 -19.97 2.00
C ALA A 99 11.56 -19.12 3.29
N ASP A 100 11.31 -17.82 3.15
CA ASP A 100 11.25 -16.89 4.27
C ASP A 100 9.91 -16.94 5.01
N VAL A 101 8.83 -17.22 4.28
CA VAL A 101 7.45 -17.22 4.79
C VAL A 101 6.73 -18.52 4.38
N PRO A 102 7.05 -19.66 4.99
CA PRO A 102 6.57 -20.97 4.55
C PRO A 102 5.05 -21.12 4.53
N HIS A 103 4.33 -20.44 5.41
CA HIS A 103 2.87 -20.50 5.44
C HIS A 103 2.19 -19.88 4.19
N PHE A 104 2.92 -19.13 3.38
CA PHE A 104 2.43 -18.64 2.08
C PHE A 104 2.29 -19.75 1.02
N ALA A 105 2.75 -20.98 1.31
CA ALA A 105 2.45 -22.13 0.47
C ALA A 105 0.95 -22.49 0.45
N ASN A 106 0.20 -22.10 1.49
CA ASN A 106 -1.21 -22.43 1.67
C ASN A 106 -2.15 -21.35 1.07
N ALA A 107 -1.98 -21.05 -0.20
CA ALA A 107 -2.83 -20.09 -0.89
C ALA A 107 -4.33 -20.50 -0.82
N ASN A 108 -5.20 -19.50 -0.72
CA ASN A 108 -6.65 -19.64 -0.58
C ASN A 108 -7.14 -20.29 0.72
N MET A 109 -6.24 -20.59 1.64
CA MET A 109 -6.60 -21.07 2.98
C MET A 109 -6.43 -19.95 3.99
N VAL A 110 -7.36 -19.86 4.91
CA VAL A 110 -7.14 -19.08 6.14
C VAL A 110 -6.31 -19.99 7.04
N ALA A 111 -5.16 -19.50 7.50
CA ALA A 111 -4.36 -20.24 8.47
C ALA A 111 -5.24 -20.55 9.69
N ALA A 112 -5.29 -21.83 10.10
CA ALA A 112 -5.97 -22.18 11.33
C ALA A 112 -5.31 -21.40 12.47
N HIS A 113 -6.07 -20.52 13.10
CA HIS A 113 -5.60 -19.84 14.29
C HIS A 113 -5.51 -20.86 15.42
N GLY A 114 -4.31 -21.31 15.70
CA GLY A 114 -4.01 -22.13 16.87
C GLY A 114 -4.11 -21.39 18.21
N GLY A 115 -4.84 -20.26 18.26
CA GLY A 115 -4.83 -19.35 19.38
C GLY A 115 -3.47 -18.63 19.49
N ALA A 116 -3.46 -17.34 19.68
CA ALA A 116 -2.21 -16.66 19.97
C ALA A 116 -1.74 -17.09 21.38
N ASP A 117 -0.47 -17.39 21.51
CA ASP A 117 0.14 -17.65 22.82
C ASP A 117 -0.18 -16.47 23.76
N PRO A 118 -0.79 -16.68 24.93
CA PRO A 118 -1.07 -15.62 25.89
C PRO A 118 0.13 -14.72 26.18
N ALA A 119 1.34 -15.28 26.19
CA ALA A 119 2.57 -14.51 26.39
C ALA A 119 2.84 -13.49 25.28
N ILE A 120 2.34 -13.71 24.06
CA ILE A 120 2.42 -12.72 22.96
C ILE A 120 1.50 -11.54 23.25
N TRP A 121 0.30 -11.80 23.74
CA TRP A 121 -0.66 -10.74 24.12
C TRP A 121 -0.12 -9.90 25.26
N ASP A 122 0.45 -10.51 26.28
CA ASP A 122 1.07 -9.82 27.41
C ASP A 122 2.27 -8.96 26.96
N ALA A 123 3.03 -9.42 25.94
CA ALA A 123 4.15 -8.68 25.39
C ALA A 123 3.72 -7.47 24.52
N ILE A 124 2.56 -7.55 23.87
CA ILE A 124 2.02 -6.48 23.02
C ILE A 124 1.23 -5.48 23.85
N GLY A 125 0.49 -5.95 24.87
CA GLY A 125 -0.34 -5.13 25.74
C GLY A 125 0.48 -4.39 26.79
N ARG A 126 0.05 -3.19 27.10
CA ARG A 126 0.49 -2.44 28.29
C ARG A 126 -0.72 -1.95 29.03
N GLU A 127 -0.67 -2.05 30.36
CA GLU A 127 -1.63 -1.34 31.19
C GLU A 127 -1.46 0.17 30.96
N GLY A 128 -2.54 0.86 30.72
CA GLY A 128 -2.58 2.28 30.50
C GLY A 128 -3.91 2.87 30.90
N GLN A 129 -3.95 4.18 31.08
CA GLN A 129 -5.20 4.89 31.28
C GLN A 129 -5.80 5.28 29.94
N ILE A 130 -7.09 4.98 29.79
CA ILE A 130 -7.87 5.44 28.63
C ILE A 130 -8.23 6.90 28.89
N ASP A 131 -7.87 7.79 27.97
CA ASP A 131 -8.38 9.15 27.99
C ASP A 131 -9.85 9.15 27.57
N SER A 132 -10.72 9.16 28.58
CA SER A 132 -12.18 9.20 28.38
C SER A 132 -12.69 10.57 27.96
N ALA A 133 -11.87 11.61 28.00
CA ALA A 133 -12.24 12.97 27.60
C ALA A 133 -12.05 13.20 26.08
N THR A 134 -11.21 12.41 25.44
CA THR A 134 -11.02 12.51 23.97
C THR A 134 -12.23 11.91 23.24
N PRO A 135 -12.96 12.69 22.45
CA PRO A 135 -14.10 12.18 21.70
C PRO A 135 -13.64 11.19 20.62
N LEU A 136 -14.41 10.14 20.42
CA LEU A 136 -14.21 9.23 19.30
C LEU A 136 -14.54 9.97 18.00
N SER A 137 -13.59 9.98 17.09
CA SER A 137 -13.75 10.54 15.76
C SER A 137 -13.42 9.50 14.68
N SER A 138 -14.07 9.60 13.53
CA SER A 138 -13.70 8.77 12.39
C SER A 138 -12.31 9.15 11.89
N THR A 139 -11.46 8.15 11.66
CA THR A 139 -10.16 8.34 11.00
C THR A 139 -10.31 8.55 9.49
N ILE A 140 -11.47 8.20 8.92
CA ILE A 140 -11.79 8.43 7.51
C ILE A 140 -12.62 9.72 7.44
N HIS A 141 -11.97 10.77 6.98
CA HIS A 141 -12.60 12.09 6.83
C HIS A 141 -13.34 12.23 5.50
N ASP A 142 -12.86 11.54 4.47
CA ASP A 142 -13.47 11.54 3.14
C ASP A 142 -13.47 10.12 2.58
N PHE A 143 -14.65 9.51 2.60
CA PHE A 143 -14.85 8.14 2.14
C PHE A 143 -14.56 7.97 0.64
N TYR A 144 -14.75 9.02 -0.16
CA TYR A 144 -14.56 8.96 -1.61
C TYR A 144 -13.10 9.07 -2.04
N LEU A 145 -12.19 9.52 -1.18
CA LEU A 145 -10.80 9.81 -1.50
C LEU A 145 -9.79 8.97 -0.68
N THR A 146 -10.14 7.71 -0.37
CA THR A 146 -9.39 6.87 0.58
C THR A 146 -8.11 6.25 0.02
N ASN A 147 -7.89 6.27 -1.29
CA ASN A 147 -6.71 5.68 -1.92
C ASN A 147 -6.29 6.46 -3.17
N PRO A 148 -5.06 6.26 -3.70
CA PRO A 148 -4.56 7.03 -4.85
C PRO A 148 -5.42 6.92 -6.11
N ILE A 149 -6.01 5.76 -6.38
CA ILE A 149 -6.89 5.56 -7.55
C ILE A 149 -8.17 6.39 -7.40
N ALA A 150 -8.79 6.34 -6.22
CA ALA A 150 -9.99 7.13 -5.93
C ALA A 150 -9.70 8.64 -6.00
N ARG A 151 -8.55 9.09 -5.46
CA ARG A 151 -8.11 10.50 -5.54
C ARG A 151 -7.84 10.97 -6.98
N ALA A 152 -7.43 10.08 -7.87
CA ALA A 152 -7.25 10.37 -9.29
C ALA A 152 -8.56 10.33 -10.11
N SER A 153 -9.66 9.87 -9.52
CA SER A 153 -10.95 9.74 -10.19
C SER A 153 -11.74 11.04 -10.14
N ALA A 154 -12.09 11.59 -11.30
CA ALA A 154 -12.96 12.77 -11.41
C ALA A 154 -14.35 12.54 -10.77
N VAL A 155 -14.89 11.32 -10.90
CA VAL A 155 -16.19 10.96 -10.31
C VAL A 155 -16.11 10.95 -8.78
N MET A 156 -15.04 10.38 -8.20
CA MET A 156 -14.85 10.38 -6.75
C MET A 156 -14.61 11.79 -6.20
N ALA A 157 -13.86 12.61 -6.92
CA ALA A 157 -13.67 14.01 -6.57
C ALA A 157 -15.02 14.78 -6.55
N GLU A 158 -15.88 14.53 -7.52
CA GLU A 158 -17.21 15.13 -7.54
C GLU A 158 -18.10 14.64 -6.40
N CYS A 159 -18.08 13.34 -6.07
CA CYS A 159 -18.77 12.81 -4.89
C CYS A 159 -18.29 13.46 -3.59
N SER A 160 -16.97 13.60 -3.43
CA SER A 160 -16.37 14.31 -2.31
C SER A 160 -16.89 15.75 -2.20
N ARG A 161 -16.88 16.47 -3.32
CA ARG A 161 -17.36 17.86 -3.41
C ARG A 161 -18.81 17.98 -2.97
N LEU A 162 -19.68 17.09 -3.45
CA LEU A 162 -21.12 17.16 -3.21
C LEU A 162 -21.53 16.69 -1.79
N PHE A 163 -20.91 15.64 -1.29
CA PHE A 163 -21.41 14.94 -0.10
C PHE A 163 -20.55 15.17 1.15
N VAL A 164 -19.27 15.45 0.99
CA VAL A 164 -18.38 15.69 2.15
C VAL A 164 -18.12 17.19 2.35
N ASN A 165 -17.95 17.94 1.27
CA ASN A 165 -17.62 19.36 1.31
C ASN A 165 -18.67 20.25 0.59
N PRO A 166 -19.96 20.16 0.90
CA PRO A 166 -21.00 20.86 0.16
C PRO A 166 -20.88 22.40 0.21
N SER A 167 -20.29 22.95 1.28
CA SER A 167 -20.05 24.39 1.38
C SER A 167 -19.03 24.93 0.36
N LYS A 168 -18.08 24.10 -0.09
CA LYS A 168 -17.17 24.45 -1.16
C LYS A 168 -17.81 24.34 -2.55
N ALA A 169 -18.82 23.49 -2.67
CA ALA A 169 -19.57 23.33 -3.92
C ALA A 169 -20.41 24.57 -4.22
N MET A 170 -21.11 25.11 -3.20
CA MET A 170 -21.98 26.30 -3.34
C MET A 170 -21.20 27.60 -3.54
N ALA A 171 -19.91 27.64 -3.24
CA ALA A 171 -19.08 28.83 -3.44
C ALA A 171 -18.45 28.90 -4.85
N ALA A 172 -18.61 27.86 -5.67
CA ALA A 172 -18.05 27.73 -7.02
C ALA A 172 -19.08 27.95 -8.15
N GLU A 173 -20.38 28.14 -7.81
CA GLU A 173 -21.45 28.57 -8.69
C GLU A 173 -21.63 30.09 -8.59
#